data_ded653b12d91bc7a988137bac743832a
#
_entry.id   ded653b12d91bc7a988137bac743832a
#
_cell.length_a   1.000
_cell.length_b   1.000
_cell.length_c   1.000
_cell.angle_alpha   90.00
_cell.angle_beta   90.00
_cell.angle_gamma   90.00
#
_symmetry.space_group_name_H-M   'P 1'
#
loop_
_entity.id
_entity.type
_entity.pdbx_description
1 polymer ?
#
loop_
_entity_poly.entity_id
_entity_poly.type
_entity_poly.pdbx_seq_one_letter_code
_entity_poly.pdbx_strand_id
1 'polypeptide(L)'
;MIWSPAEQLPRAELRVLQLERLGSTFGLEIDSLDGLSGLPFTSKSTLRDAYPFGLLRVPVGELARVHASSGTHGKPTVVGYTPADLEMWTELMARCMTLAGVRPGMLVHNANTYGLFTGGHGFHQGAERIGAPVVPVSGGMATRQAMLLHDLGAQVLVSTPSYAIVVGQAVQNAGIDPGSLKLELGLFGGEPWTDGLRGEIERALPGLRAVNFYGLSEMCGPGVAAECIEVREGLHVHEDHFLVEIVDPQSGAPLPEGDEGELVFTTLLKEAMPLLRYRTGDIASITTEPCPCGRTTARIRGLRGRRDDMVIVRGVNVYPSNVEHALLSLPDAAPHYQVVVERSGSMDELTVQCEPVGAEVDSVGLRGDAERVLREHLGIRVRVDVLAPGTVPRSEGKAVRVVDRRS
;
A
#
# COMPACT_ATOMS: atom_id res chain seq x y z
N MET A 1 -19.41 -0.96 9.29
CA MET A 1 -20.41 -1.95 8.77
C MET A 1 -19.68 -3.26 8.50
N ILE A 2 -20.28 -4.42 8.83
CA ILE A 2 -19.76 -5.74 8.45
C ILE A 2 -20.38 -6.10 7.09
N TRP A 3 -19.55 -6.45 6.13
CA TRP A 3 -19.98 -6.85 4.78
C TRP A 3 -20.24 -8.36 4.69
N SER A 4 -19.37 -9.15 5.31
CA SER A 4 -19.45 -10.62 5.29
C SER A 4 -19.37 -11.19 6.71
N PRO A 5 -20.14 -12.24 7.04
CA PRO A 5 -20.01 -12.94 8.32
C PRO A 5 -18.60 -13.49 8.58
N ALA A 6 -17.83 -13.78 7.52
CA ALA A 6 -16.45 -14.26 7.63
C ALA A 6 -15.52 -13.27 8.35
N GLU A 7 -15.86 -11.99 8.37
CA GLU A 7 -15.07 -10.94 9.05
C GLU A 7 -15.17 -11.04 10.60
N GLN A 8 -16.12 -11.83 11.12
CA GLN A 8 -16.39 -11.98 12.56
C GLN A 8 -16.31 -13.45 13.02
N LEU A 9 -15.76 -14.34 12.21
CA LEU A 9 -15.59 -15.74 12.59
C LEU A 9 -14.71 -15.86 13.85
N PRO A 10 -15.08 -16.70 14.83
CA PRO A 10 -14.18 -17.07 15.90
C PRO A 10 -12.86 -17.63 15.35
N ARG A 11 -11.73 -17.30 15.99
CA ARG A 11 -10.39 -17.72 15.51
C ARG A 11 -10.28 -19.23 15.25
N ALA A 12 -10.92 -20.06 16.09
CA ALA A 12 -10.91 -21.52 15.90
C ALA A 12 -11.64 -21.93 14.61
N GLU A 13 -12.79 -21.35 14.32
CA GLU A 13 -13.57 -21.65 13.11
C GLU A 13 -12.84 -21.12 11.85
N LEU A 14 -12.25 -19.93 11.95
CA LEU A 14 -11.44 -19.38 10.85
C LEU A 14 -10.26 -20.28 10.49
N ARG A 15 -9.56 -20.85 11.50
CA ARG A 15 -8.45 -21.79 11.27
C ARG A 15 -8.89 -23.07 10.58
N VAL A 16 -10.05 -23.62 10.94
CA VAL A 16 -10.63 -24.79 10.25
C VAL A 16 -10.92 -24.45 8.79
N LEU A 17 -11.56 -23.32 8.54
CA LEU A 17 -11.85 -22.85 7.17
C LEU A 17 -10.57 -22.64 6.35
N GLN A 18 -9.52 -22.08 6.94
CA GLN A 18 -8.22 -21.89 6.29
C GLN A 18 -7.57 -23.23 5.91
N LEU A 19 -7.62 -24.23 6.77
CA LEU A 19 -7.10 -25.58 6.49
C LEU A 19 -7.86 -26.26 5.34
N GLU A 20 -9.20 -26.21 5.37
CA GLU A 20 -10.04 -26.76 4.31
C GLU A 20 -9.73 -26.11 2.94
N ARG A 21 -9.64 -24.79 2.91
CA ARG A 21 -9.34 -24.02 1.68
C ARG A 21 -7.92 -24.29 1.18
N LEU A 22 -6.95 -24.36 2.09
CA LEU A 22 -5.56 -24.69 1.77
C LEU A 22 -5.46 -26.08 1.12
N GLY A 23 -6.08 -27.10 1.75
CA GLY A 23 -6.16 -28.46 1.22
C GLY A 23 -6.82 -28.50 -0.16
N SER A 24 -7.96 -27.82 -0.33
CA SER A 24 -8.67 -27.74 -1.60
C SER A 24 -7.86 -27.05 -2.69
N THR A 25 -7.19 -25.93 -2.37
CA THR A 25 -6.47 -25.11 -3.37
C THR A 25 -5.14 -25.76 -3.79
N PHE A 26 -4.42 -26.41 -2.87
CA PHE A 26 -3.07 -26.91 -3.14
C PHE A 26 -2.96 -28.43 -3.16
N GLY A 27 -4.03 -29.16 -2.80
CA GLY A 27 -3.99 -30.61 -2.65
C GLY A 27 -3.11 -31.05 -1.49
N LEU A 28 -3.02 -30.24 -0.44
CA LEU A 28 -2.16 -30.50 0.72
C LEU A 28 -2.96 -31.18 1.83
N GLU A 29 -2.41 -32.26 2.36
CA GLU A 29 -2.90 -32.92 3.57
C GLU A 29 -2.02 -32.47 4.74
N ILE A 30 -2.48 -31.44 5.47
CA ILE A 30 -1.83 -30.96 6.70
C ILE A 30 -2.86 -30.91 7.81
N ASP A 31 -2.47 -31.40 8.99
CA ASP A 31 -3.36 -31.49 10.16
C ASP A 31 -3.49 -30.16 10.91
N SER A 32 -2.54 -29.26 10.71
CA SER A 32 -2.55 -27.93 11.34
C SER A 32 -1.82 -26.89 10.49
N LEU A 33 -2.14 -25.60 10.71
CA LEU A 33 -1.43 -24.50 10.05
C LEU A 33 0.04 -24.40 10.44
N ASP A 34 0.45 -24.97 11.57
CA ASP A 34 1.86 -25.00 12.00
C ASP A 34 2.74 -25.82 11.03
N GLY A 35 2.14 -26.79 10.33
CA GLY A 35 2.80 -27.58 9.28
C GLY A 35 3.21 -26.76 8.06
N LEU A 36 2.66 -25.57 7.87
CA LEU A 36 3.04 -24.67 6.76
C LEU A 36 4.51 -24.27 6.81
N SER A 37 5.09 -24.13 8.00
CA SER A 37 6.49 -23.71 8.16
C SER A 37 7.48 -24.63 7.46
N GLY A 38 7.13 -25.89 7.21
CA GLY A 38 7.92 -26.86 6.45
C GLY A 38 7.78 -26.77 4.93
N LEU A 39 6.85 -25.98 4.41
CA LEU A 39 6.61 -25.84 2.97
C LEU A 39 7.50 -24.76 2.34
N PRO A 40 7.88 -24.91 1.05
CA PRO A 40 8.73 -23.95 0.39
C PRO A 40 8.04 -22.60 0.20
N PHE A 41 8.85 -21.53 0.14
CA PHE A 41 8.39 -20.20 -0.20
C PHE A 41 8.26 -20.01 -1.71
N THR A 42 7.27 -19.23 -2.11
CA THR A 42 7.23 -18.56 -3.42
C THR A 42 7.80 -17.14 -3.25
N SER A 43 8.50 -16.66 -4.27
CA SER A 43 9.11 -15.32 -4.27
C SER A 43 8.87 -14.59 -5.57
N LYS A 44 9.19 -13.30 -5.60
CA LYS A 44 9.12 -12.50 -6.83
C LYS A 44 10.05 -13.02 -7.93
N SER A 45 11.21 -13.61 -7.58
CA SER A 45 12.08 -14.28 -8.55
C SER A 45 11.39 -15.50 -9.17
N THR A 46 10.72 -16.33 -8.37
CA THR A 46 9.93 -17.48 -8.88
C THR A 46 8.92 -17.04 -9.95
N LEU A 47 8.23 -15.93 -9.74
CA LEU A 47 7.26 -15.41 -10.70
C LEU A 47 7.94 -14.89 -11.99
N ARG A 48 9.10 -14.24 -11.86
CA ARG A 48 9.89 -13.74 -13.00
C ARG A 48 10.50 -14.86 -13.84
N ASP A 49 11.00 -15.90 -13.21
CA ASP A 49 11.58 -17.07 -13.88
C ASP A 49 10.52 -17.85 -14.66
N ALA A 50 9.28 -17.83 -14.18
CA ALA A 50 8.11 -18.43 -14.83
C ALA A 50 7.40 -17.50 -15.83
N TYR A 51 7.98 -16.34 -16.17
CA TYR A 51 7.38 -15.38 -17.11
C TYR A 51 7.14 -15.96 -18.49
N PRO A 52 5.99 -15.66 -19.18
CA PRO A 52 4.88 -14.87 -18.66
C PRO A 52 3.81 -15.67 -17.92
N PHE A 53 3.62 -16.96 -18.22
CA PHE A 53 2.47 -17.76 -17.80
C PHE A 53 2.82 -19.10 -17.15
N GLY A 54 4.09 -19.31 -16.79
CA GLY A 54 4.56 -20.61 -16.27
C GLY A 54 4.00 -21.03 -14.92
N LEU A 55 3.35 -20.13 -14.17
CA LEU A 55 2.66 -20.44 -12.91
C LEU A 55 1.13 -20.53 -13.04
N LEU A 56 0.58 -20.37 -14.26
CA LEU A 56 -0.85 -20.55 -14.44
C LEU A 56 -1.23 -22.03 -14.23
N ARG A 57 -2.31 -22.24 -13.51
CA ARG A 57 -2.96 -23.56 -13.33
C ARG A 57 -4.07 -23.82 -14.32
N VAL A 58 -4.46 -22.80 -15.09
CA VAL A 58 -5.50 -22.86 -16.11
C VAL A 58 -4.93 -22.44 -17.46
N PRO A 59 -5.48 -22.92 -18.59
CA PRO A 59 -5.13 -22.42 -19.91
C PRO A 59 -5.36 -20.91 -20.05
N VAL A 60 -4.54 -20.22 -20.84
CA VAL A 60 -4.69 -18.78 -21.08
C VAL A 60 -6.10 -18.42 -21.61
N GLY A 61 -6.73 -19.29 -22.37
CA GLY A 61 -8.09 -19.08 -22.89
C GLY A 61 -9.20 -19.07 -21.84
N GLU A 62 -8.92 -19.51 -20.62
CA GLU A 62 -9.86 -19.47 -19.48
C GLU A 62 -9.69 -18.20 -18.64
N LEU A 63 -8.67 -17.38 -18.95
CA LEU A 63 -8.47 -16.10 -18.26
C LEU A 63 -9.47 -15.06 -18.75
N ALA A 64 -10.08 -14.35 -17.81
CA ALA A 64 -10.91 -13.18 -18.09
C ALA A 64 -10.07 -11.90 -18.16
N ARG A 65 -8.91 -11.87 -17.45
CA ARG A 65 -8.06 -10.67 -17.38
C ARG A 65 -6.62 -11.02 -17.06
N VAL A 66 -5.71 -10.19 -17.57
CA VAL A 66 -4.28 -10.25 -17.25
C VAL A 66 -3.83 -8.90 -16.74
N HIS A 67 -3.15 -8.88 -15.59
CA HIS A 67 -2.49 -7.72 -15.03
C HIS A 67 -0.98 -7.95 -14.94
N ALA A 68 -0.23 -6.86 -14.74
CA ALA A 68 1.19 -6.96 -14.46
C ALA A 68 1.63 -5.88 -13.48
N SER A 69 2.59 -6.21 -12.61
CA SER A 69 3.26 -5.22 -11.78
C SER A 69 4.29 -4.45 -12.60
N SER A 70 4.55 -3.17 -12.25
CA SER A 70 5.67 -2.42 -12.81
C SER A 70 6.97 -3.07 -12.32
N GLY A 71 7.64 -3.81 -13.18
CA GLY A 71 9.00 -4.23 -12.92
C GLY A 71 9.92 -3.00 -12.90
N THR A 72 10.39 -2.56 -11.74
CA THR A 72 11.39 -1.48 -11.65
C THR A 72 12.72 -1.87 -12.32
N HIS A 73 13.00 -3.17 -12.40
CA HIS A 73 14.19 -3.73 -13.05
C HIS A 73 13.83 -5.07 -13.72
N GLY A 74 13.71 -5.11 -15.04
CA GLY A 74 13.53 -6.34 -15.82
C GLY A 74 12.09 -6.62 -16.26
N LYS A 75 11.76 -7.92 -16.47
CA LYS A 75 10.43 -8.35 -16.93
C LYS A 75 9.36 -8.08 -15.85
N PRO A 76 8.15 -7.61 -16.24
CA PRO A 76 7.06 -7.41 -15.28
C PRO A 76 6.60 -8.77 -14.70
N THR A 77 6.04 -8.73 -13.50
CA THR A 77 5.35 -9.89 -12.94
C THR A 77 3.94 -9.93 -13.52
N VAL A 78 3.65 -10.97 -14.33
CA VAL A 78 2.34 -11.16 -14.97
C VAL A 78 1.43 -11.99 -14.06
N VAL A 79 0.17 -11.58 -13.96
CA VAL A 79 -0.84 -12.23 -13.12
C VAL A 79 -2.13 -12.44 -13.92
N GLY A 80 -2.56 -13.69 -14.03
CA GLY A 80 -3.83 -14.05 -14.66
C GLY A 80 -4.98 -14.13 -13.66
N TYR A 81 -6.18 -13.86 -14.13
CA TYR A 81 -7.43 -13.95 -13.35
C TYR A 81 -8.49 -14.67 -14.17
N THR A 82 -9.09 -15.72 -13.59
CA THR A 82 -10.32 -16.32 -14.11
C THR A 82 -11.53 -15.42 -13.85
N PRO A 83 -12.71 -15.69 -14.42
CA PRO A 83 -13.95 -15.02 -14.01
C PRO A 83 -14.22 -15.16 -12.50
N ALA A 84 -13.95 -16.32 -11.91
CA ALA A 84 -14.13 -16.56 -10.47
C ALA A 84 -13.12 -15.75 -9.63
N ASP A 85 -11.84 -15.65 -10.06
CA ASP A 85 -10.86 -14.78 -9.42
C ASP A 85 -11.29 -13.31 -9.42
N LEU A 86 -11.89 -12.83 -10.53
CA LEU A 86 -12.38 -11.44 -10.60
C LEU A 86 -13.58 -11.22 -9.69
N GLU A 87 -14.49 -12.19 -9.59
CA GLU A 87 -15.64 -12.11 -8.68
C GLU A 87 -15.18 -12.10 -7.22
N MET A 88 -14.25 -12.98 -6.84
CA MET A 88 -13.61 -13.00 -5.53
C MET A 88 -12.96 -11.65 -5.21
N TRP A 89 -12.19 -11.10 -6.15
CA TRP A 89 -11.53 -9.81 -5.95
C TRP A 89 -12.52 -8.66 -5.81
N THR A 90 -13.59 -8.66 -6.59
CA THR A 90 -14.67 -7.68 -6.49
C THR A 90 -15.30 -7.70 -5.09
N GLU A 91 -15.57 -8.89 -4.57
CA GLU A 91 -16.09 -9.09 -3.22
C GLU A 91 -15.14 -8.58 -2.13
N LEU A 92 -13.85 -8.90 -2.23
CA LEU A 92 -12.83 -8.42 -1.30
C LEU A 92 -12.69 -6.89 -1.32
N MET A 93 -12.78 -6.30 -2.50
CA MET A 93 -12.77 -4.83 -2.62
C MET A 93 -14.00 -4.19 -2.00
N ALA A 94 -15.19 -4.78 -2.20
CA ALA A 94 -16.40 -4.30 -1.53
C ALA A 94 -16.28 -4.37 0.00
N ARG A 95 -15.69 -5.45 0.55
CA ARG A 95 -15.39 -5.56 1.99
C ARG A 95 -14.43 -4.46 2.45
N CYS A 96 -13.28 -4.30 1.79
CA CYS A 96 -12.30 -3.26 2.13
C CYS A 96 -12.92 -1.85 2.11
N MET A 97 -13.65 -1.53 1.05
CA MET A 97 -14.26 -0.21 0.91
C MET A 97 -15.38 0.03 1.94
N THR A 98 -16.20 -0.98 2.24
CA THR A 98 -17.22 -0.90 3.29
C THR A 98 -16.60 -0.79 4.68
N LEU A 99 -15.51 -1.50 4.95
CA LEU A 99 -14.68 -1.39 6.16
C LEU A 99 -14.14 0.05 6.33
N ALA A 100 -13.71 0.66 5.24
CA ALA A 100 -13.25 2.05 5.19
C ALA A 100 -14.39 3.10 5.29
N GLY A 101 -15.64 2.66 5.31
CA GLY A 101 -16.79 3.55 5.49
C GLY A 101 -17.57 3.90 4.23
N VAL A 102 -17.23 3.36 3.07
CA VAL A 102 -18.00 3.57 1.83
C VAL A 102 -19.39 2.93 1.93
N ARG A 103 -20.41 3.63 1.46
CA ARG A 103 -21.80 3.21 1.47
C ARG A 103 -22.44 3.34 0.09
N PRO A 104 -23.55 2.64 -0.17
CA PRO A 104 -24.34 2.82 -1.40
C PRO A 104 -24.67 4.30 -1.62
N GLY A 105 -24.54 4.76 -2.87
CA GLY A 105 -24.84 6.12 -3.29
C GLY A 105 -23.73 7.15 -3.08
N MET A 106 -22.65 6.84 -2.35
CA MET A 106 -21.49 7.72 -2.26
C MET A 106 -20.74 7.76 -3.59
N LEU A 107 -20.53 8.95 -4.14
CA LEU A 107 -19.79 9.12 -5.39
C LEU A 107 -18.28 8.95 -5.15
N VAL A 108 -17.68 8.00 -5.85
CA VAL A 108 -16.26 7.64 -5.74
C VAL A 108 -15.48 8.27 -6.90
N HIS A 109 -14.56 9.16 -6.59
CA HIS A 109 -13.61 9.73 -7.54
C HIS A 109 -12.35 8.84 -7.58
N ASN A 110 -12.22 8.02 -8.62
CA ASN A 110 -11.12 7.07 -8.73
C ASN A 110 -9.97 7.63 -9.56
N ALA A 111 -8.97 8.17 -8.87
CA ALA A 111 -7.76 8.75 -9.42
C ALA A 111 -6.58 7.75 -9.52
N ASN A 112 -6.82 6.46 -9.29
CA ASN A 112 -5.82 5.42 -9.57
C ASN A 112 -5.77 5.10 -11.06
N THR A 113 -4.57 4.83 -11.56
CA THR A 113 -4.34 4.48 -12.96
C THR A 113 -5.07 3.20 -13.35
N TYR A 114 -5.80 3.25 -14.47
CA TYR A 114 -6.35 2.09 -15.16
C TYR A 114 -5.34 1.62 -16.21
N GLY A 115 -5.05 0.34 -16.24
CA GLY A 115 -4.09 -0.23 -17.17
C GLY A 115 -3.64 -1.60 -16.69
N LEU A 116 -2.35 -1.90 -16.81
CA LEU A 116 -1.81 -3.16 -16.31
C LEU A 116 -1.86 -3.28 -14.78
N PHE A 117 -1.90 -2.14 -14.07
CA PHE A 117 -2.04 -2.13 -12.61
C PHE A 117 -3.44 -2.51 -12.16
N THR A 118 -3.50 -3.09 -10.98
CA THR A 118 -4.75 -3.58 -10.36
C THR A 118 -5.54 -2.49 -9.66
N GLY A 119 -4.89 -1.38 -9.22
CA GLY A 119 -5.49 -0.37 -8.34
C GLY A 119 -6.79 0.22 -8.86
N GLY A 120 -6.76 0.86 -10.05
CA GLY A 120 -7.95 1.50 -10.63
C GLY A 120 -9.11 0.54 -10.81
N HIS A 121 -8.84 -0.65 -11.34
CA HIS A 121 -9.87 -1.68 -11.57
C HIS A 121 -10.46 -2.23 -10.27
N GLY A 122 -9.63 -2.50 -9.26
CA GLY A 122 -10.10 -3.05 -7.99
C GLY A 122 -11.08 -2.12 -7.28
N PHE A 123 -10.71 -0.85 -7.12
CA PHE A 123 -11.60 0.12 -6.51
C PHE A 123 -12.87 0.38 -7.32
N HIS A 124 -12.77 0.39 -8.65
CA HIS A 124 -13.92 0.55 -9.53
C HIS A 124 -14.96 -0.54 -9.29
N GLN A 125 -14.58 -1.80 -9.50
CA GLN A 125 -15.49 -2.93 -9.38
C GLN A 125 -16.02 -3.13 -7.94
N GLY A 126 -15.20 -2.82 -6.92
CA GLY A 126 -15.63 -2.84 -5.52
C GLY A 126 -16.70 -1.78 -5.22
N ALA A 127 -16.53 -0.56 -5.72
CA ALA A 127 -17.51 0.51 -5.57
C ALA A 127 -18.84 0.18 -6.27
N GLU A 128 -18.80 -0.32 -7.52
CA GLU A 128 -20.00 -0.76 -8.24
C GLU A 128 -20.74 -1.88 -7.49
N ARG A 129 -20.00 -2.85 -6.89
CA ARG A 129 -20.57 -3.91 -6.07
C ARG A 129 -21.30 -3.38 -4.84
N ILE A 130 -20.81 -2.31 -4.23
CA ILE A 130 -21.44 -1.64 -3.08
C ILE A 130 -22.69 -0.85 -3.53
N GLY A 131 -22.78 -0.47 -4.79
CA GLY A 131 -23.77 0.49 -5.30
C GLY A 131 -23.33 1.94 -5.10
N ALA A 132 -22.02 2.18 -5.06
CA ALA A 132 -21.38 3.50 -5.04
C ALA A 132 -20.95 3.88 -6.46
N PRO A 133 -21.54 4.91 -7.09
CA PRO A 133 -21.18 5.30 -8.46
C PRO A 133 -19.72 5.78 -8.54
N VAL A 134 -19.06 5.50 -9.67
CA VAL A 134 -17.64 5.79 -9.86
C VAL A 134 -17.41 6.82 -10.96
N VAL A 135 -16.57 7.80 -10.69
CA VAL A 135 -15.96 8.68 -11.69
C VAL A 135 -14.58 8.09 -12.04
N PRO A 136 -14.40 7.41 -13.18
CA PRO A 136 -13.15 6.71 -13.52
C PRO A 136 -12.14 7.64 -14.18
N VAL A 137 -11.63 8.62 -13.42
CA VAL A 137 -10.78 9.71 -13.97
C VAL A 137 -9.41 9.21 -14.37
N SER A 138 -8.91 8.15 -13.70
CA SER A 138 -7.52 7.68 -13.81
C SER A 138 -6.50 8.62 -13.16
N GLY A 139 -5.22 8.23 -13.14
CA GLY A 139 -4.13 9.07 -12.62
C GLY A 139 -3.78 10.24 -13.53
N GLY A 140 -3.05 11.19 -12.97
CA GLY A 140 -2.56 12.38 -13.69
C GLY A 140 -3.55 13.52 -13.80
N MET A 141 -3.16 14.58 -14.52
CA MET A 141 -3.99 15.77 -14.78
C MET A 141 -4.59 16.40 -13.51
N ALA A 142 -3.76 16.69 -12.49
CA ALA A 142 -4.20 17.12 -11.17
C ALA A 142 -5.20 18.31 -11.18
N THR A 143 -5.01 19.29 -12.06
CA THR A 143 -5.95 20.41 -12.22
C THR A 143 -7.35 19.94 -12.63
N ARG A 144 -7.44 18.97 -13.55
CA ARG A 144 -8.72 18.38 -13.96
C ARG A 144 -9.34 17.57 -12.82
N GLN A 145 -8.53 16.87 -12.03
CA GLN A 145 -8.98 16.15 -10.83
C GLN A 145 -9.67 17.13 -9.86
N ALA A 146 -9.00 18.25 -9.56
CA ALA A 146 -9.52 19.28 -8.67
C ALA A 146 -10.89 19.83 -9.13
N MET A 147 -11.01 20.16 -10.41
CA MET A 147 -12.28 20.64 -11.00
C MET A 147 -13.39 19.60 -10.88
N LEU A 148 -13.11 18.32 -11.26
CA LEU A 148 -14.12 17.26 -11.21
C LEU A 148 -14.54 16.90 -9.79
N LEU A 149 -13.62 16.93 -8.82
CA LEU A 149 -13.95 16.74 -7.40
C LEU A 149 -14.94 17.79 -6.91
N HIS A 150 -14.71 19.05 -7.28
CA HIS A 150 -15.58 20.16 -6.92
C HIS A 150 -16.94 20.06 -7.63
N ASP A 151 -16.92 19.98 -8.97
CA ASP A 151 -18.12 20.06 -9.80
C ASP A 151 -19.08 18.89 -9.60
N LEU A 152 -18.55 17.68 -9.43
CA LEU A 152 -19.34 16.47 -9.22
C LEU A 152 -19.67 16.20 -7.75
N GLY A 153 -18.99 16.86 -6.81
CA GLY A 153 -19.25 16.71 -5.39
C GLY A 153 -18.98 15.30 -4.87
N ALA A 154 -17.87 14.67 -5.30
CA ALA A 154 -17.49 13.34 -4.85
C ALA A 154 -17.21 13.31 -3.33
N GLN A 155 -17.69 12.27 -2.67
CA GLN A 155 -17.48 12.06 -1.24
C GLN A 155 -16.26 11.17 -0.95
N VAL A 156 -15.83 10.37 -1.91
CA VAL A 156 -14.70 9.44 -1.74
C VAL A 156 -13.63 9.74 -2.77
N LEU A 157 -12.40 9.98 -2.32
CA LEU A 157 -11.22 10.07 -3.17
C LEU A 157 -10.41 8.78 -3.07
N VAL A 158 -10.09 8.17 -4.19
CA VAL A 158 -9.21 6.99 -4.29
C VAL A 158 -7.95 7.37 -5.05
N SER A 159 -6.78 7.23 -4.43
CA SER A 159 -5.49 7.51 -5.07
C SER A 159 -4.31 6.84 -4.33
N THR A 160 -3.07 7.11 -4.76
CA THR A 160 -1.91 6.91 -3.89
C THR A 160 -1.81 8.08 -2.89
N PRO A 161 -1.22 7.87 -1.69
CA PRO A 161 -1.07 8.94 -0.70
C PRO A 161 -0.32 10.16 -1.25
N SER A 162 0.80 9.93 -1.94
CA SER A 162 1.59 11.01 -2.54
C SER A 162 0.78 11.82 -3.57
N TYR A 163 -0.07 11.14 -4.36
CA TYR A 163 -0.89 11.83 -5.35
C TYR A 163 -2.06 12.60 -4.72
N ALA A 164 -2.57 12.17 -3.57
CA ALA A 164 -3.57 12.93 -2.82
C ALA A 164 -3.07 14.32 -2.42
N ILE A 165 -1.80 14.45 -2.02
CA ILE A 165 -1.16 15.75 -1.76
C ILE A 165 -1.12 16.62 -3.02
N VAL A 166 -0.75 16.04 -4.17
CA VAL A 166 -0.72 16.75 -5.46
C VAL A 166 -2.11 17.24 -5.85
N VAL A 167 -3.15 16.44 -5.62
CA VAL A 167 -4.55 16.82 -5.85
C VAL A 167 -4.97 17.97 -4.92
N GLY A 168 -4.62 17.89 -3.61
CA GLY A 168 -4.90 18.95 -2.65
C GLY A 168 -4.25 20.29 -3.03
N GLN A 169 -2.99 20.26 -3.48
CA GLN A 169 -2.30 21.44 -4.02
C GLN A 169 -2.99 21.97 -5.29
N ALA A 170 -3.45 21.08 -6.18
CA ALA A 170 -4.14 21.49 -7.40
C ALA A 170 -5.50 22.14 -7.11
N VAL A 171 -6.22 21.71 -6.07
CA VAL A 171 -7.46 22.35 -5.60
C VAL A 171 -7.19 23.80 -5.20
N GLN A 172 -6.16 24.03 -4.38
CA GLN A 172 -5.76 25.37 -3.96
C GLN A 172 -5.32 26.26 -5.14
N ASN A 173 -4.48 25.70 -6.04
CA ASN A 173 -3.98 26.41 -7.22
C ASN A 173 -5.08 26.76 -8.21
N ALA A 174 -6.18 26.01 -8.25
CA ALA A 174 -7.37 26.30 -9.04
C ALA A 174 -8.27 27.38 -8.41
N GLY A 175 -7.92 27.91 -7.23
CA GLY A 175 -8.73 28.88 -6.49
C GLY A 175 -10.00 28.27 -5.87
N ILE A 176 -10.08 26.95 -5.76
CA ILE A 176 -11.18 26.24 -5.12
C ILE A 176 -10.89 26.20 -3.61
N ASP A 177 -11.86 26.61 -2.79
CA ASP A 177 -11.75 26.42 -1.35
C ASP A 177 -11.79 24.92 -1.02
N PRO A 178 -10.71 24.34 -0.46
CA PRO A 178 -10.70 22.92 -0.10
C PRO A 178 -11.83 22.51 0.86
N GLY A 179 -12.27 23.44 1.73
CA GLY A 179 -13.39 23.23 2.65
C GLY A 179 -14.76 23.16 1.97
N SER A 180 -14.87 23.58 0.70
CA SER A 180 -16.11 23.48 -0.08
C SER A 180 -16.30 22.10 -0.73
N LEU A 181 -15.27 21.27 -0.78
CA LEU A 181 -15.36 19.91 -1.30
C LEU A 181 -16.25 19.04 -0.40
N LYS A 182 -16.94 18.08 -1.00
CA LYS A 182 -17.80 17.14 -0.24
C LYS A 182 -17.08 15.86 0.17
N LEU A 183 -15.74 15.89 0.17
CA LEU A 183 -14.93 14.74 0.53
C LEU A 183 -15.13 14.33 2.01
N GLU A 184 -15.43 13.06 2.22
CA GLU A 184 -15.59 12.45 3.54
C GLU A 184 -14.52 11.38 3.78
N LEU A 185 -14.14 10.65 2.71
CA LEU A 185 -13.23 9.51 2.78
C LEU A 185 -12.12 9.63 1.74
N GLY A 186 -10.91 9.29 2.15
CA GLY A 186 -9.78 9.06 1.27
C GLY A 186 -9.29 7.61 1.39
N LEU A 187 -9.30 6.87 0.30
CA LEU A 187 -8.86 5.47 0.26
C LEU A 187 -7.51 5.41 -0.43
N PHE A 188 -6.45 5.20 0.35
CA PHE A 188 -5.08 5.35 -0.12
C PHE A 188 -4.27 4.07 0.04
N GLY A 189 -3.41 3.78 -0.93
CA GLY A 189 -2.56 2.61 -0.90
C GLY A 189 -1.61 2.56 -2.09
N GLY A 190 -0.94 1.42 -2.24
CA GLY A 190 -0.01 1.20 -3.34
C GLY A 190 1.42 1.65 -3.04
N GLU A 191 1.65 2.43 -2.01
CA GLU A 191 2.95 2.81 -1.46
C GLU A 191 2.88 2.87 0.07
N PRO A 192 4.00 2.65 0.79
CA PRO A 192 4.06 2.88 2.23
C PRO A 192 3.90 4.37 2.52
N TRP A 193 3.23 4.68 3.62
CA TRP A 193 3.04 6.05 4.11
C TRP A 193 2.86 6.09 5.61
N THR A 194 3.13 7.25 6.20
CA THR A 194 3.18 7.47 7.64
C THR A 194 1.95 8.23 8.15
N ASP A 195 1.74 8.23 9.46
CA ASP A 195 0.70 9.07 10.07
C ASP A 195 0.99 10.57 9.90
N GLY A 196 2.26 10.96 9.75
CA GLY A 196 2.64 12.32 9.35
C GLY A 196 2.04 12.69 8.00
N LEU A 197 2.21 11.84 6.98
CA LEU A 197 1.63 12.06 5.65
C LEU A 197 0.09 12.00 5.69
N ARG A 198 -0.51 11.16 6.55
CA ARG A 198 -1.95 11.15 6.82
C ARG A 198 -2.44 12.53 7.25
N GLY A 199 -1.76 13.13 8.23
CA GLY A 199 -2.08 14.47 8.71
C GLY A 199 -1.94 15.55 7.63
N GLU A 200 -0.94 15.46 6.76
CA GLU A 200 -0.77 16.37 5.63
C GLU A 200 -1.92 16.27 4.62
N ILE A 201 -2.33 15.03 4.28
CA ILE A 201 -3.46 14.80 3.37
C ILE A 201 -4.75 15.38 3.96
N GLU A 202 -5.06 15.07 5.21
CA GLU A 202 -6.28 15.53 5.90
C GLU A 202 -6.30 17.06 6.08
N ARG A 203 -5.11 17.68 6.19
CA ARG A 203 -4.97 19.15 6.21
C ARG A 203 -5.18 19.78 4.83
N ALA A 204 -4.63 19.15 3.78
CA ALA A 204 -4.77 19.63 2.41
C ALA A 204 -6.19 19.47 1.85
N LEU A 205 -6.93 18.47 2.34
CA LEU A 205 -8.31 18.14 1.94
C LEU A 205 -9.20 18.03 3.19
N PRO A 206 -9.60 19.17 3.80
CA PRO A 206 -10.39 19.20 5.02
C PRO A 206 -11.71 18.44 4.88
N GLY A 207 -12.09 17.71 5.95
CA GLY A 207 -13.29 16.84 5.99
C GLY A 207 -13.02 15.41 5.55
N LEU A 208 -11.96 15.15 4.80
CA LEU A 208 -11.57 13.82 4.38
C LEU A 208 -10.93 13.06 5.56
N ARG A 209 -11.34 11.81 5.76
CA ARG A 209 -10.68 10.85 6.67
C ARG A 209 -9.88 9.85 5.83
N ALA A 210 -8.58 9.85 5.99
CA ALA A 210 -7.66 9.01 5.21
C ALA A 210 -7.59 7.59 5.79
N VAL A 211 -7.77 6.58 4.94
CA VAL A 211 -7.80 5.15 5.28
C VAL A 211 -6.79 4.41 4.41
N ASN A 212 -6.00 3.55 5.03
CA ASN A 212 -4.94 2.80 4.37
C ASN A 212 -5.46 1.48 3.79
N PHE A 213 -4.98 1.16 2.57
CA PHE A 213 -5.27 -0.06 1.82
C PHE A 213 -3.98 -0.77 1.44
N TYR A 214 -3.95 -2.07 1.67
CA TYR A 214 -2.82 -2.92 1.32
C TYR A 214 -3.21 -4.00 0.32
N GLY A 215 -2.28 -4.29 -0.58
CA GLY A 215 -2.37 -5.39 -1.52
C GLY A 215 -1.24 -5.42 -2.52
N LEU A 216 -1.16 -6.54 -3.22
CA LEU A 216 -0.16 -6.79 -4.26
C LEU A 216 -0.87 -7.37 -5.48
N SER A 217 -0.41 -7.00 -6.69
CA SER A 217 -0.96 -7.53 -7.93
C SER A 217 -0.92 -9.07 -7.97
N GLU A 218 0.11 -9.65 -7.38
CA GLU A 218 0.34 -11.09 -7.28
C GLU A 218 -0.77 -11.82 -6.50
N MET A 219 -1.37 -11.15 -5.51
CA MET A 219 -2.51 -11.70 -4.74
C MET A 219 -3.83 -11.46 -5.46
N CYS A 220 -4.35 -10.24 -5.36
CA CYS A 220 -5.51 -9.76 -6.11
C CYS A 220 -5.47 -8.23 -6.32
N GLY A 221 -4.30 -7.59 -6.14
CA GLY A 221 -4.17 -6.14 -6.12
C GLY A 221 -4.60 -5.55 -4.78
N PRO A 222 -5.20 -4.34 -4.71
CA PRO A 222 -5.88 -3.90 -3.49
C PRO A 222 -6.98 -4.90 -3.15
N GLY A 223 -7.28 -5.06 -1.86
CA GLY A 223 -8.28 -6.03 -1.41
C GLY A 223 -7.72 -7.15 -0.54
N VAL A 224 -6.42 -7.15 -0.23
CA VAL A 224 -5.82 -8.08 0.74
C VAL A 224 -6.13 -7.65 2.16
N ALA A 225 -5.93 -6.37 2.46
CA ALA A 225 -6.22 -5.79 3.77
C ALA A 225 -6.53 -4.29 3.68
N ALA A 226 -7.28 -3.77 4.66
CA ALA A 226 -7.58 -2.36 4.79
C ALA A 226 -7.79 -1.97 6.26
N GLU A 227 -7.60 -0.70 6.59
CA GLU A 227 -7.98 -0.13 7.89
C GLU A 227 -9.48 -0.02 8.03
N CYS A 228 -10.00 -0.20 9.24
CA CYS A 228 -11.38 0.16 9.57
C CYS A 228 -11.49 1.66 9.88
N ILE A 229 -12.57 2.29 9.44
CA ILE A 229 -12.80 3.72 9.64
C ILE A 229 -12.98 4.09 11.12
N GLU A 230 -13.37 3.14 11.96
CA GLU A 230 -13.61 3.35 13.39
C GLU A 230 -12.31 3.62 14.17
N VAL A 231 -11.23 2.90 13.83
CA VAL A 231 -9.97 2.93 14.61
C VAL A 231 -8.82 3.48 13.78
N ARG A 232 -8.73 3.09 12.51
CA ARG A 232 -7.62 3.45 11.60
C ARG A 232 -6.24 3.08 12.15
N GLU A 233 -6.17 1.92 12.81
CA GLU A 233 -4.94 1.38 13.38
C GLU A 233 -4.79 -0.09 13.00
N GLY A 234 -3.89 -0.35 12.04
CA GLY A 234 -3.66 -1.66 11.47
C GLY A 234 -4.71 -2.07 10.43
N LEU A 235 -4.24 -2.80 9.43
CA LEU A 235 -5.05 -3.22 8.28
C LEU A 235 -5.60 -4.61 8.52
N HIS A 236 -6.92 -4.76 8.58
CA HIS A 236 -7.60 -6.04 8.70
C HIS A 236 -7.37 -6.91 7.46
N VAL A 237 -6.79 -8.08 7.66
CA VAL A 237 -6.55 -9.07 6.60
C VAL A 237 -7.83 -9.86 6.36
N HIS A 238 -8.16 -10.13 5.10
CA HIS A 238 -9.25 -11.06 4.76
C HIS A 238 -8.78 -12.51 4.90
N GLU A 239 -8.66 -12.97 6.15
CA GLU A 239 -8.05 -14.25 6.50
C GLU A 239 -8.83 -15.49 6.01
N ASP A 240 -10.06 -15.32 5.62
CA ASP A 240 -10.83 -16.37 4.92
C ASP A 240 -10.37 -16.57 3.46
N HIS A 241 -9.62 -15.62 2.88
CA HIS A 241 -9.06 -15.68 1.52
C HIS A 241 -7.53 -15.74 1.51
N PHE A 242 -6.88 -15.25 2.55
CA PHE A 242 -5.43 -15.18 2.66
C PHE A 242 -4.98 -15.70 4.02
N LEU A 243 -4.03 -16.61 4.02
CA LEU A 243 -3.32 -16.93 5.24
C LEU A 243 -2.10 -16.03 5.32
N VAL A 244 -1.92 -15.36 6.45
CA VAL A 244 -0.81 -14.44 6.71
C VAL A 244 0.14 -15.02 7.75
N GLU A 245 1.45 -14.94 7.47
CA GLU A 245 2.53 -15.30 8.37
C GLU A 245 3.48 -14.11 8.52
N ILE A 246 4.16 -14.02 9.66
CA ILE A 246 5.35 -13.19 9.86
C ILE A 246 6.55 -14.12 9.99
N VAL A 247 7.60 -13.84 9.22
CA VAL A 247 8.81 -14.64 9.24
C VAL A 247 10.06 -13.78 9.39
N ASP A 248 11.10 -14.34 9.98
CA ASP A 248 12.42 -13.71 9.96
C ASP A 248 12.91 -13.55 8.52
N PRO A 249 13.30 -12.36 8.09
CA PRO A 249 13.65 -12.10 6.69
C PRO A 249 14.87 -12.89 6.19
N GLN A 250 15.75 -13.33 7.09
CA GLN A 250 16.99 -14.04 6.74
C GLN A 250 16.80 -15.56 6.77
N SER A 251 16.31 -16.10 7.89
CA SER A 251 16.17 -17.54 8.07
C SER A 251 14.85 -18.09 7.50
N GLY A 252 13.81 -17.24 7.36
CA GLY A 252 12.46 -17.68 7.01
C GLY A 252 11.72 -18.38 8.16
N ALA A 253 12.27 -18.37 9.37
CA ALA A 253 11.61 -18.94 10.53
C ALA A 253 10.37 -18.13 10.92
N PRO A 254 9.25 -18.78 11.31
CA PRO A 254 8.09 -18.07 11.83
C PRO A 254 8.45 -17.23 13.06
N LEU A 255 7.90 -16.03 13.15
CA LEU A 255 8.04 -15.14 14.30
C LEU A 255 6.74 -15.10 15.11
N PRO A 256 6.83 -14.86 16.43
CA PRO A 256 5.67 -14.63 17.28
C PRO A 256 4.84 -13.43 16.83
N GLU A 257 3.55 -13.43 17.17
CA GLU A 257 2.66 -12.28 17.01
C GLU A 257 3.23 -11.06 17.74
N GLY A 258 3.22 -9.90 17.08
CA GLY A 258 3.76 -8.64 17.58
C GLY A 258 5.22 -8.38 17.18
N ASP A 259 5.99 -9.41 16.86
CA ASP A 259 7.36 -9.25 16.37
C ASP A 259 7.37 -8.68 14.94
N GLU A 260 8.39 -7.90 14.63
CA GLU A 260 8.61 -7.34 13.30
C GLU A 260 9.33 -8.35 12.40
N GLY A 261 8.78 -8.62 11.22
CA GLY A 261 9.34 -9.54 10.24
C GLY A 261 8.79 -9.31 8.85
N GLU A 262 9.12 -10.21 7.93
CA GLU A 262 8.60 -10.16 6.57
C GLU A 262 7.22 -10.79 6.49
N LEU A 263 6.27 -10.06 5.85
CA LEU A 263 4.94 -10.57 5.55
C LEU A 263 5.02 -11.66 4.48
N VAL A 264 4.37 -12.79 4.77
CA VAL A 264 4.20 -13.90 3.85
C VAL A 264 2.72 -14.22 3.71
N PHE A 265 2.26 -14.39 2.48
CA PHE A 265 0.86 -14.71 2.20
C PHE A 265 0.71 -16.00 1.42
N THR A 266 -0.32 -16.79 1.79
CA THR A 266 -0.82 -17.90 0.98
C THR A 266 -2.23 -17.57 0.53
N THR A 267 -2.49 -17.66 -0.79
CA THR A 267 -3.85 -17.47 -1.34
C THR A 267 -4.67 -18.75 -1.15
N LEU A 268 -5.90 -18.61 -0.65
CA LEU A 268 -6.74 -19.77 -0.28
C LEU A 268 -7.82 -20.12 -1.31
N LEU A 269 -8.14 -19.21 -2.23
CA LEU A 269 -9.24 -19.40 -3.20
C LEU A 269 -8.89 -18.99 -4.63
N LYS A 270 -7.67 -18.55 -4.90
CA LYS A 270 -7.28 -18.10 -6.24
C LYS A 270 -7.10 -19.28 -7.19
N GLU A 271 -7.79 -19.25 -8.35
CA GLU A 271 -7.79 -20.34 -9.31
C GLU A 271 -6.66 -20.26 -10.33
N ALA A 272 -6.51 -19.08 -10.99
CA ALA A 272 -5.59 -18.96 -12.12
C ALA A 272 -4.13 -19.11 -11.70
N MET A 273 -3.74 -18.49 -10.58
CA MET A 273 -2.36 -18.47 -10.11
C MET A 273 -2.31 -18.41 -8.59
N PRO A 274 -2.66 -19.51 -7.89
CA PRO A 274 -2.54 -19.56 -6.44
C PRO A 274 -1.07 -19.52 -6.01
N LEU A 275 -0.78 -18.78 -4.95
CA LEU A 275 0.56 -18.62 -4.40
C LEU A 275 0.63 -19.19 -2.99
N LEU A 276 1.57 -20.12 -2.80
CA LEU A 276 1.87 -20.73 -1.51
C LEU A 276 3.05 -19.99 -0.87
N ARG A 277 2.87 -19.53 0.37
CA ARG A 277 3.90 -18.87 1.18
C ARG A 277 4.70 -17.81 0.38
N TYR A 278 3.97 -16.89 -0.25
CA TYR A 278 4.59 -15.84 -1.06
C TYR A 278 5.24 -14.79 -0.17
N ARG A 279 6.56 -14.65 -0.30
CA ARG A 279 7.36 -13.61 0.35
C ARG A 279 7.13 -12.28 -0.34
N THR A 280 6.50 -11.34 0.36
CA THR A 280 6.14 -10.03 -0.21
C THR A 280 7.31 -9.06 -0.29
N GLY A 281 8.29 -9.24 0.59
CA GLY A 281 9.35 -8.27 0.85
C GLY A 281 8.91 -7.13 1.78
N ASP A 282 7.64 -7.05 2.17
CA ASP A 282 7.13 -6.01 3.07
C ASP A 282 7.46 -6.35 4.53
N ILE A 283 7.97 -5.38 5.27
CA ILE A 283 8.32 -5.52 6.70
C ILE A 283 7.22 -4.92 7.55
N ALA A 284 6.66 -5.73 8.44
CA ALA A 284 5.56 -5.35 9.33
C ALA A 284 5.46 -6.29 10.53
N SER A 285 4.49 -6.08 11.39
CA SER A 285 4.03 -7.04 12.39
C SER A 285 2.55 -7.36 12.20
N ILE A 286 2.06 -8.41 12.86
CA ILE A 286 0.63 -8.74 12.89
C ILE A 286 0.13 -8.80 14.33
N THR A 287 -1.16 -8.52 14.52
CA THR A 287 -1.84 -8.71 15.80
C THR A 287 -3.23 -9.31 15.58
N THR A 288 -3.64 -10.19 16.48
CA THR A 288 -4.98 -10.76 16.56
C THR A 288 -5.81 -10.18 17.70
N GLU A 289 -5.31 -9.13 18.38
CA GLU A 289 -6.06 -8.41 19.40
C GLU A 289 -7.44 -7.94 18.89
N PRO A 290 -8.49 -8.05 19.71
CA PRO A 290 -9.82 -7.60 19.33
C PRO A 290 -9.84 -6.13 18.87
N CYS A 291 -10.52 -5.86 17.76
CA CYS A 291 -10.71 -4.50 17.28
C CYS A 291 -12.10 -3.98 17.70
N PRO A 292 -12.21 -2.72 18.17
CA PRO A 292 -13.51 -2.10 18.50
C PRO A 292 -14.53 -2.09 17.34
N CYS A 293 -14.07 -2.24 16.08
CA CYS A 293 -14.96 -2.37 14.91
C CYS A 293 -15.75 -3.69 14.88
N GLY A 294 -15.47 -4.64 15.78
CA GLY A 294 -16.13 -5.93 15.91
C GLY A 294 -15.60 -7.04 15.00
N ARG A 295 -14.55 -6.79 14.22
CA ARG A 295 -13.88 -7.81 13.40
C ARG A 295 -12.88 -8.61 14.24
N THR A 296 -12.76 -9.89 13.91
CA THR A 296 -11.88 -10.84 14.59
C THR A 296 -10.62 -11.16 13.79
N THR A 297 -10.50 -10.61 12.58
CA THR A 297 -9.40 -10.87 11.67
C THR A 297 -8.11 -10.18 12.13
N ALA A 298 -6.97 -10.83 11.84
CA ALA A 298 -5.64 -10.26 12.10
C ALA A 298 -5.47 -8.91 11.42
N ARG A 299 -4.67 -8.05 12.05
CA ARG A 299 -4.32 -6.73 11.52
C ARG A 299 -2.81 -6.63 11.29
N ILE A 300 -2.44 -6.12 10.12
CA ILE A 300 -1.06 -5.75 9.82
C ILE A 300 -0.78 -4.40 10.49
N ARG A 301 0.30 -4.31 11.25
CA ARG A 301 0.77 -3.10 11.94
C ARG A 301 2.20 -2.76 11.53
N GLY A 302 2.56 -1.49 11.63
CA GLY A 302 3.94 -1.03 11.46
C GLY A 302 4.52 -1.30 10.07
N LEU A 303 3.71 -1.21 9.00
CA LEU A 303 4.18 -1.41 7.63
C LEU A 303 5.23 -0.34 7.28
N ARG A 304 6.52 -0.72 7.35
CA ARG A 304 7.64 0.22 7.15
C ARG A 304 8.00 0.42 5.68
N GLY A 305 7.61 -0.50 4.81
CA GLY A 305 7.97 -0.52 3.40
C GLY A 305 8.61 -1.83 2.99
N ARG A 306 9.07 -1.87 1.76
CA ARG A 306 9.63 -3.08 1.16
C ARG A 306 11.13 -3.18 1.45
N ARG A 307 11.59 -4.40 1.65
CA ARG A 307 13.02 -4.71 1.70
C ARG A 307 13.77 -4.25 0.44
N ASP A 308 13.11 -4.30 -0.73
CA ASP A 308 13.66 -3.88 -2.01
C ASP A 308 13.80 -2.35 -2.12
N ASP A 309 13.01 -1.57 -1.38
CA ASP A 309 13.07 -0.11 -1.34
C ASP A 309 14.00 0.41 -0.23
N MET A 310 14.50 -0.50 0.61
CA MET A 310 15.46 -0.20 1.66
C MET A 310 16.85 -0.04 1.05
N VAL A 311 17.55 1.00 1.43
CA VAL A 311 18.96 1.17 1.09
C VAL A 311 19.85 0.94 2.30
N ILE A 312 20.92 0.17 2.12
CA ILE A 312 21.93 -0.02 3.16
C ILE A 312 23.01 1.04 2.95
N VAL A 313 23.16 1.91 3.95
CA VAL A 313 24.16 2.96 3.93
C VAL A 313 25.02 2.83 5.19
N ARG A 314 26.32 2.59 5.03
CA ARG A 314 27.28 2.39 6.12
C ARG A 314 26.82 1.34 7.15
N GLY A 315 26.21 0.24 6.68
CA GLY A 315 25.71 -0.84 7.53
C GLY A 315 24.35 -0.57 8.21
N VAL A 316 23.70 0.56 7.93
CA VAL A 316 22.39 0.91 8.47
C VAL A 316 21.31 0.74 7.40
N ASN A 317 20.20 0.09 7.77
CA ASN A 317 19.03 -0.07 6.92
C ASN A 317 18.21 1.23 6.94
N VAL A 318 18.11 1.91 5.80
CA VAL A 318 17.35 3.15 5.64
C VAL A 318 16.10 2.88 4.80
N TYR A 319 14.95 3.02 5.42
CA TYR A 319 13.66 2.96 4.75
C TYR A 319 13.17 4.38 4.41
N PRO A 320 12.58 4.61 3.22
CA PRO A 320 11.99 5.91 2.89
C PRO A 320 10.97 6.39 3.93
N SER A 321 10.19 5.50 4.53
CA SER A 321 9.22 5.82 5.57
C SER A 321 9.86 6.40 6.86
N ASN A 322 11.09 5.97 7.20
CA ASN A 322 11.81 6.54 8.33
C ASN A 322 12.26 7.97 8.03
N VAL A 323 12.67 8.23 6.77
CA VAL A 323 13.01 9.59 6.32
C VAL A 323 11.77 10.47 6.29
N GLU A 324 10.64 9.97 5.78
CA GLU A 324 9.36 10.68 5.77
C GLU A 324 8.93 11.07 7.18
N HIS A 325 8.95 10.11 8.11
CA HIS A 325 8.57 10.35 9.50
C HIS A 325 9.42 11.44 10.15
N ALA A 326 10.74 11.40 9.94
CA ALA A 326 11.67 12.40 10.47
C ALA A 326 11.40 13.78 9.87
N LEU A 327 11.26 13.90 8.55
CA LEU A 327 11.01 15.18 7.88
C LEU A 327 9.67 15.79 8.29
N LEU A 328 8.59 15.00 8.32
CA LEU A 328 7.24 15.48 8.67
C LEU A 328 7.05 15.76 10.17
N SER A 329 8.07 15.52 11.01
CA SER A 329 8.11 16.05 12.36
C SER A 329 8.45 17.56 12.41
N LEU A 330 8.95 18.12 11.30
CA LEU A 330 9.30 19.52 11.16
C LEU A 330 8.15 20.30 10.50
N PRO A 331 7.61 21.36 11.12
CA PRO A 331 6.48 22.11 10.58
C PRO A 331 6.79 22.82 9.26
N ASP A 332 8.05 23.10 8.99
CA ASP A 332 8.52 23.84 7.81
C ASP A 332 8.87 22.91 6.64
N ALA A 333 8.84 21.58 6.81
CA ALA A 333 9.13 20.63 5.75
C ALA A 333 7.86 20.20 5.00
N ALA A 334 7.88 20.33 3.68
CA ALA A 334 6.81 19.79 2.82
C ALA A 334 6.92 18.26 2.68
N PRO A 335 5.81 17.54 2.35
CA PRO A 335 5.80 16.09 2.19
C PRO A 335 6.42 15.63 0.85
N HIS A 336 7.35 16.41 0.33
CA HIS A 336 8.04 16.16 -0.93
C HIS A 336 9.52 15.98 -0.67
N TYR A 337 9.98 14.74 -0.84
CA TYR A 337 11.39 14.40 -0.61
C TYR A 337 11.86 13.26 -1.51
N GLN A 338 13.18 13.16 -1.66
CA GLN A 338 13.85 12.07 -2.34
C GLN A 338 15.14 11.70 -1.60
N VAL A 339 15.39 10.42 -1.49
CA VAL A 339 16.60 9.85 -0.88
C VAL A 339 17.57 9.51 -2.00
N VAL A 340 18.72 10.15 -2.04
CA VAL A 340 19.76 9.93 -3.04
C VAL A 340 20.93 9.25 -2.36
N VAL A 341 21.34 8.10 -2.90
CA VAL A 341 22.50 7.36 -2.41
C VAL A 341 23.58 7.36 -3.49
N GLU A 342 24.75 7.84 -3.12
CA GLU A 342 25.91 7.93 -4.02
C GLU A 342 27.12 7.29 -3.36
N ARG A 343 28.13 6.94 -4.15
CA ARG A 343 29.40 6.44 -3.66
C ARG A 343 30.48 7.49 -3.84
N SER A 344 31.06 7.96 -2.74
CA SER A 344 32.19 8.89 -2.73
C SER A 344 33.44 8.14 -2.24
N GLY A 345 34.31 7.79 -3.16
CA GLY A 345 35.47 6.96 -2.87
C GLY A 345 35.07 5.56 -2.39
N SER A 346 35.41 5.22 -1.14
CA SER A 346 35.08 3.94 -0.53
C SER A 346 33.83 3.96 0.36
N MET A 347 33.20 5.12 0.53
CA MET A 347 32.05 5.26 1.43
C MET A 347 30.78 5.65 0.69
N ASP A 348 29.66 5.08 1.13
CA ASP A 348 28.35 5.48 0.65
C ASP A 348 27.91 6.77 1.37
N GLU A 349 27.41 7.73 0.60
CA GLU A 349 26.82 8.98 1.08
C GLU A 349 25.32 8.97 0.88
N LEU A 350 24.61 9.43 1.93
CA LEU A 350 23.16 9.58 1.93
C LEU A 350 22.83 11.06 1.89
N THR A 351 22.12 11.48 0.85
CA THR A 351 21.56 12.83 0.73
C THR A 351 20.04 12.74 0.69
N VAL A 352 19.38 13.52 1.52
CA VAL A 352 17.93 13.70 1.48
C VAL A 352 17.64 15.06 0.84
N GLN A 353 17.00 15.03 -0.31
CA GLN A 353 16.46 16.22 -0.96
C GLN A 353 15.04 16.45 -0.46
N CYS A 354 14.73 17.63 0.04
CA CYS A 354 13.41 18.00 0.53
C CYS A 354 13.04 19.42 0.12
N GLU A 355 11.78 19.76 0.29
CA GLU A 355 11.24 21.08 0.00
C GLU A 355 10.68 21.73 1.27
N PRO A 356 10.74 23.05 1.41
CA PRO A 356 10.01 23.77 2.42
C PRO A 356 8.51 23.86 2.07
N VAL A 357 7.65 24.10 3.07
CA VAL A 357 6.21 24.30 2.86
C VAL A 357 5.89 25.58 2.08
N GLY A 358 6.78 26.54 2.05
CA GLY A 358 6.66 27.82 1.31
C GLY A 358 8.02 28.43 1.01
N ALA A 359 8.06 29.35 0.06
CA ALA A 359 9.29 30.02 -0.37
C ALA A 359 9.89 30.98 0.68
N GLU A 360 9.11 31.39 1.66
CA GLU A 360 9.47 32.28 2.76
C GLU A 360 10.19 31.55 3.92
N VAL A 361 10.20 30.22 3.92
CA VAL A 361 10.86 29.41 4.96
C VAL A 361 12.37 29.58 4.87
N ASP A 362 13.03 29.74 6.02
CA ASP A 362 14.49 29.75 6.11
C ASP A 362 15.07 28.37 5.73
N SER A 363 15.53 28.25 4.51
CA SER A 363 16.12 27.01 3.97
C SER A 363 17.40 26.59 4.71
N VAL A 364 18.13 27.51 5.33
CA VAL A 364 19.35 27.20 6.10
C VAL A 364 18.96 26.61 7.45
N GLY A 365 17.99 27.19 8.13
CA GLY A 365 17.43 26.68 9.37
C GLY A 365 16.80 25.31 9.16
N LEU A 366 15.93 25.17 8.18
CA LEU A 366 15.30 23.89 7.84
C LEU A 366 16.32 22.79 7.54
N ARG A 367 17.40 23.09 6.80
CA ARG A 367 18.48 22.12 6.56
C ARG A 367 19.09 21.62 7.85
N GLY A 368 19.44 22.52 8.77
CA GLY A 368 20.05 22.15 10.04
C GLY A 368 19.13 21.28 10.91
N ASP A 369 17.86 21.63 10.97
CA ASP A 369 16.87 20.84 11.71
C ASP A 369 16.61 19.48 11.07
N ALA A 370 16.51 19.42 9.75
CA ALA A 370 16.34 18.16 9.02
C ALA A 370 17.57 17.23 9.20
N GLU A 371 18.80 17.74 9.11
CA GLU A 371 20.01 16.95 9.39
C GLU A 371 20.04 16.41 10.82
N ARG A 372 19.55 17.18 11.78
CA ARG A 372 19.47 16.79 13.19
C ARG A 372 18.44 15.66 13.37
N VAL A 373 17.18 15.86 12.95
CA VAL A 373 16.12 14.84 13.16
C VAL A 373 16.40 13.57 12.38
N LEU A 374 16.92 13.65 11.15
CA LEU A 374 17.31 12.49 10.37
C LEU A 374 18.44 11.70 11.03
N ARG A 375 19.44 12.38 11.60
CA ARG A 375 20.51 11.71 12.35
C ARG A 375 19.99 11.02 13.60
N GLU A 376 19.06 11.65 14.33
CA GLU A 376 18.45 11.07 15.53
C GLU A 376 17.64 9.81 15.19
N HIS A 377 16.87 9.82 14.09
CA HIS A 377 16.03 8.70 13.68
C HIS A 377 16.78 7.57 12.98
N LEU A 378 17.79 7.91 12.17
CA LEU A 378 18.51 6.92 11.35
C LEU A 378 19.82 6.43 11.99
N GLY A 379 20.32 7.13 13.01
CA GLY A 379 21.59 6.79 13.68
C GLY A 379 22.84 7.04 12.82
N ILE A 380 22.71 7.66 11.65
CA ILE A 380 23.82 7.99 10.74
C ILE A 380 23.77 9.46 10.33
N ARG A 381 24.91 9.99 9.89
CA ARG A 381 24.97 11.34 9.33
C ARG A 381 24.35 11.33 7.94
N VAL A 382 23.39 12.24 7.73
CA VAL A 382 22.69 12.47 6.45
C VAL A 382 23.00 13.88 6.00
N ARG A 383 23.24 14.06 4.71
CA ARG A 383 23.27 15.39 4.08
C ARG A 383 21.87 15.77 3.68
N VAL A 384 21.48 17.02 3.86
CA VAL A 384 20.19 17.53 3.42
C VAL A 384 20.38 18.64 2.40
N ASP A 385 19.70 18.51 1.25
CA ASP A 385 19.59 19.55 0.25
C ASP A 385 18.14 20.06 0.25
N VAL A 386 17.94 21.29 0.76
CA VAL A 386 16.65 21.96 0.70
C VAL A 386 16.52 22.61 -0.68
N LEU A 387 15.59 22.11 -1.46
CA LEU A 387 15.31 22.56 -2.84
C LEU A 387 14.16 23.55 -2.85
N ALA A 388 14.07 24.38 -3.89
CA ALA A 388 12.94 25.27 -4.06
C ALA A 388 11.62 24.48 -4.20
N PRO A 389 10.48 25.01 -3.71
CA PRO A 389 9.18 24.35 -3.87
C PRO A 389 8.90 23.97 -5.33
N GLY A 390 8.43 22.75 -5.57
CA GLY A 390 8.12 22.21 -6.90
C GLY A 390 9.32 21.57 -7.63
N THR A 391 10.51 21.50 -7.02
CA THR A 391 11.73 20.94 -7.65
C THR A 391 11.83 19.43 -7.49
N VAL A 392 11.42 18.88 -6.34
CA VAL A 392 11.38 17.43 -6.15
C VAL A 392 10.35 16.82 -7.11
N PRO A 393 10.71 15.78 -7.89
CA PRO A 393 9.81 15.19 -8.87
C PRO A 393 8.46 14.76 -8.26
N ARG A 394 7.38 15.16 -8.91
CA ARG A 394 6.02 14.73 -8.55
C ARG A 394 5.66 13.48 -9.32
N SER A 395 5.06 12.51 -8.66
CA SER A 395 4.60 11.29 -9.30
C SER A 395 3.08 11.34 -9.49
N GLU A 396 2.62 10.93 -10.67
CA GLU A 396 1.19 10.74 -10.97
C GLU A 396 0.65 9.38 -10.47
N GLY A 397 1.52 8.59 -9.84
CA GLY A 397 1.24 7.29 -9.25
C GLY A 397 2.12 7.08 -8.01
N LYS A 398 2.80 5.93 -7.90
CA LYS A 398 3.74 5.67 -6.80
C LYS A 398 4.92 6.62 -6.84
N ALA A 399 5.26 7.23 -5.71
CA ALA A 399 6.43 8.09 -5.60
C ALA A 399 7.73 7.28 -5.71
N VAL A 400 8.68 7.77 -6.51
CA VAL A 400 10.05 7.25 -6.54
C VAL A 400 10.83 7.97 -5.44
N ARG A 401 10.89 7.34 -4.28
CA ARG A 401 11.50 7.92 -3.07
C ARG A 401 13.02 7.71 -3.00
N VAL A 402 13.55 6.72 -3.70
CA VAL A 402 14.96 6.35 -3.66
C VAL A 402 15.59 6.45 -5.05
N VAL A 403 16.74 7.11 -5.12
CA VAL A 403 17.61 7.17 -6.29
C VAL A 403 18.99 6.64 -5.88
N ASP A 404 19.26 5.40 -6.21
CA ASP A 404 20.56 4.78 -5.94
C ASP A 404 21.47 4.98 -7.15
N ARG A 405 22.57 5.74 -6.94
CA ARG A 405 23.57 6.10 -7.96
C ARG A 405 24.93 5.43 -7.71
N ARG A 406 24.93 4.36 -6.92
CA ARG A 406 26.19 3.66 -6.55
C ARG A 406 26.72 2.73 -7.63
N SER A 407 26.01 2.53 -8.74
CA SER A 407 26.43 1.69 -9.87
C SER A 407 27.32 2.42 -10.85
#